data_c8fa7bfaab39572cee16780e7be5a441
#
_entry.id   c8fa7bfaab39572cee16780e7be5a441
#
_cell.length_a   1.000
_cell.length_b   1.000
_cell.length_c   1.000
_cell.angle_alpha   90.00
_cell.angle_beta   90.00
_cell.angle_gamma   90.00
#
_symmetry.space_group_name_H-M   'P 1'
#
loop_
_entity.id
_entity.type
_entity.pdbx_description
1 polymer ?
#
loop_
_entity_poly.entity_id
_entity_poly.type
_entity_poly.pdbx_seq_one_letter_code
_entity_poly.pdbx_strand_id
1 'polypeptide(L)'
;MLVLDARYGRILDEADAAIRRVVTGIDVRRNTRDGCIALVVTHPVWPSAFPQHGPGRKHTRSIKLVGWQLEITRQHPKPLVRGLIHSDGSRCTNRFKTRLPSGRVAEYAYTRYFFTNYSADIRGIFCEHCDLLGIRWTQSSFKNISISHRDSVALLDSFVGPKA
;
A
#
# COMPACT_ATOMS: atom_id res chain seq x y z
N MET A 1 -4.80 15.28 3.70
CA MET A 1 -5.56 14.44 4.65
C MET A 1 -5.35 12.97 4.32
N LEU A 2 -4.95 12.16 5.31
CA LEU A 2 -4.87 10.70 5.23
C LEU A 2 -5.97 10.12 6.12
N VAL A 3 -6.75 9.17 5.61
CA VAL A 3 -7.85 8.53 6.35
C VAL A 3 -7.59 7.03 6.41
N LEU A 4 -7.63 6.46 7.61
CA LEU A 4 -7.45 5.04 7.89
C LEU A 4 -8.54 4.55 8.84
N ASP A 5 -8.84 3.25 8.78
CA ASP A 5 -9.68 2.56 9.76
C ASP A 5 -9.08 2.74 11.16
N ALA A 6 -9.90 3.05 12.15
CA ALA A 6 -9.48 3.31 13.52
C ALA A 6 -8.75 2.11 14.18
N ARG A 7 -8.95 0.90 13.65
CA ARG A 7 -8.24 -0.31 14.09
C ARG A 7 -6.74 -0.28 13.82
N TYR A 8 -6.28 0.57 12.88
CA TYR A 8 -4.87 0.61 12.46
C TYR A 8 -4.10 1.73 13.15
N GLY A 9 -4.18 1.79 14.49
CA GLY A 9 -3.54 2.82 15.29
C GLY A 9 -2.04 2.95 15.05
N ARG A 10 -1.32 1.83 14.95
CA ARG A 10 0.12 1.82 14.68
C ARG A 10 0.48 2.44 13.33
N ILE A 11 -0.31 2.17 12.28
CA ILE A 11 -0.07 2.76 10.95
C ILE A 11 -0.31 4.27 10.99
N LEU A 12 -1.31 4.72 11.76
CA LEU A 12 -1.57 6.15 11.97
C LEU A 12 -0.40 6.83 12.70
N ASP A 13 0.17 6.19 13.72
CA ASP A 13 1.33 6.71 14.44
C ASP A 13 2.57 6.81 13.56
N GLU A 14 2.82 5.79 12.74
CA GLU A 14 3.90 5.79 11.77
C GLU A 14 3.72 6.88 10.70
N ALA A 15 2.49 7.10 10.22
CA ALA A 15 2.18 8.15 9.26
C ALA A 15 2.34 9.55 9.88
N ASP A 16 1.90 9.75 11.11
CA ASP A 16 2.10 11.00 11.87
C ASP A 16 3.61 11.29 12.02
N ALA A 17 4.38 10.31 12.50
CA ALA A 17 5.82 10.43 12.63
C ALA A 17 6.53 10.75 11.31
N ALA A 18 6.10 10.13 10.20
CA ALA A 18 6.65 10.41 8.88
C ALA A 18 6.37 11.85 8.43
N ILE A 19 5.13 12.32 8.64
CA ILE A 19 4.73 13.70 8.31
C ILE A 19 5.60 14.72 9.08
N ARG A 20 5.79 14.51 10.38
CA ARG A 20 6.60 15.40 11.24
C ARG A 20 8.08 15.43 10.88
N ARG A 21 8.60 14.34 10.27
CA ARG A 21 9.98 14.31 9.74
C ARG A 21 10.14 15.12 8.47
N VAL A 22 9.11 15.18 7.63
CA VAL A 22 9.14 15.98 6.38
C VAL A 22 9.05 17.46 6.67
N VAL A 23 8.26 17.87 7.67
CA VAL A 23 8.08 19.27 8.05
C VAL A 23 8.22 19.42 9.55
N THR A 24 9.32 20.00 10.00
CA THR A 24 9.57 20.24 11.43
C THR A 24 8.55 21.22 12.00
N GLY A 25 8.00 20.90 13.18
CA GLY A 25 7.04 21.77 13.89
C GLY A 25 5.62 21.78 13.30
N ILE A 26 5.32 20.89 12.33
CA ILE A 26 3.98 20.82 11.74
C ILE A 26 2.95 20.33 12.75
N ASP A 27 1.76 20.99 12.75
CA ASP A 27 0.60 20.53 13.51
C ASP A 27 -0.13 19.41 12.74
N VAL A 28 -0.18 18.22 13.33
CA VAL A 28 -0.90 17.05 12.81
C VAL A 28 -2.13 16.82 13.67
N ARG A 29 -3.32 17.10 13.12
CA ARG A 29 -4.59 16.91 13.82
C ARG A 29 -5.15 15.54 13.52
N ARG A 30 -5.65 14.87 14.55
CA ARG A 30 -6.36 13.59 14.45
C ARG A 30 -7.85 13.84 14.63
N ASN A 31 -8.61 13.68 13.55
CA ASN A 31 -10.07 13.81 13.57
C ASN A 31 -10.68 12.40 13.54
N THR A 32 -11.30 12.00 14.64
CA THR A 32 -12.04 10.73 14.74
C THR A 32 -13.41 10.90 14.11
N ARG A 33 -13.78 9.95 13.26
CA ARG A 33 -15.12 9.78 12.66
C ARG A 33 -15.54 8.34 12.85
N ASP A 34 -16.80 8.01 12.53
CA ASP A 34 -17.31 6.63 12.68
C ASP A 34 -16.40 5.61 12.00
N GLY A 35 -15.73 4.79 12.82
CA GLY A 35 -14.86 3.71 12.39
C GLY A 35 -13.54 4.12 11.73
N CYS A 36 -13.22 5.42 11.60
CA CYS A 36 -11.99 5.87 10.99
C CYS A 36 -11.36 7.08 11.69
N ILE A 37 -10.05 7.26 11.49
CA ILE A 37 -9.29 8.42 11.94
C ILE A 37 -8.65 9.10 10.74
N ALA A 38 -8.83 10.43 10.66
CA ALA A 38 -8.22 11.27 9.65
C ALA A 38 -7.04 12.04 10.24
N LEU A 39 -5.84 11.89 9.68
CA LEU A 39 -4.72 12.80 9.89
C LEU A 39 -4.88 14.00 8.97
N VAL A 40 -5.09 15.16 9.54
CA VAL A 40 -5.26 16.43 8.81
C VAL A 40 -4.06 17.31 9.04
N VAL A 41 -3.45 17.75 7.96
CA VAL A 41 -2.24 18.57 7.96
C VAL A 41 -2.40 19.66 6.93
N THR A 42 -2.12 20.89 7.30
CA THR A 42 -2.13 22.04 6.39
C THR A 42 -0.75 22.72 6.43
N HIS A 43 -0.08 22.76 5.27
CA HIS A 43 1.21 23.45 5.14
C HIS A 43 1.47 23.79 3.66
N PRO A 44 2.07 24.96 3.35
CA PRO A 44 2.35 25.39 1.98
C PRO A 44 3.29 24.46 1.18
N VAL A 45 4.07 23.60 1.85
CA VAL A 45 4.99 22.66 1.20
C VAL A 45 4.29 21.55 0.43
N TRP A 46 3.04 21.21 0.76
CA TRP A 46 2.38 20.03 0.19
C TRP A 46 2.21 20.06 -1.32
N PRO A 47 1.87 21.17 -1.98
CA PRO A 47 1.83 21.21 -3.44
C PRO A 47 3.18 20.89 -4.11
N SER A 48 4.30 21.28 -3.49
CA SER A 48 5.65 20.98 -3.98
C SER A 48 6.06 19.53 -3.66
N ALA A 49 5.71 19.04 -2.47
CA ALA A 49 6.00 17.65 -2.07
C ALA A 49 5.15 16.63 -2.82
N PHE A 50 3.92 16.99 -3.18
CA PHE A 50 2.98 16.16 -3.92
C PHE A 50 2.42 16.90 -5.13
N PRO A 51 3.24 17.12 -6.19
CA PRO A 51 2.81 17.86 -7.39
C PRO A 51 1.67 17.13 -8.14
N GLN A 52 1.41 15.86 -7.82
CA GLN A 52 0.25 15.10 -8.32
C GLN A 52 -1.07 15.55 -7.68
N HIS A 53 -1.02 16.44 -6.69
CA HIS A 53 -2.23 17.02 -6.08
C HIS A 53 -3.06 17.77 -7.12
N GLY A 54 -4.38 17.65 -7.05
CA GLY A 54 -5.28 18.34 -7.96
C GLY A 54 -6.75 17.99 -7.66
N PRO A 55 -7.70 18.71 -8.28
CA PRO A 55 -9.13 18.48 -8.12
C PRO A 55 -9.55 17.14 -8.73
N GLY A 56 -10.71 16.63 -8.32
CA GLY A 56 -11.29 15.40 -8.85
C GLY A 56 -10.75 14.11 -8.24
N ARG A 57 -11.25 13.00 -8.77
CA ARG A 57 -10.91 11.67 -8.27
C ARG A 57 -9.54 11.23 -8.77
N LYS A 58 -8.74 10.61 -7.90
CA LYS A 58 -7.37 10.15 -8.22
C LYS A 58 -7.30 9.18 -9.42
N HIS A 59 -8.35 8.45 -9.73
CA HIS A 59 -8.35 7.50 -10.86
C HIS A 59 -8.73 8.11 -12.22
N THR A 60 -9.15 9.38 -12.23
CA THR A 60 -9.48 10.12 -13.47
C THR A 60 -8.40 11.11 -13.89
N ARG A 61 -7.29 11.17 -13.17
CA ARG A 61 -6.16 12.07 -13.47
C ARG A 61 -4.83 11.31 -13.46
N SER A 62 -3.85 11.87 -14.16
CA SER A 62 -2.50 11.31 -14.17
C SER A 62 -1.82 11.47 -12.81
N ILE A 63 -1.23 10.37 -12.31
CA ILE A 63 -0.45 10.33 -11.06
C ILE A 63 0.93 9.78 -11.41
N LYS A 64 1.83 10.69 -11.85
CA LYS A 64 3.20 10.35 -12.21
C LYS A 64 4.16 10.92 -11.18
N LEU A 65 5.11 10.12 -10.76
CA LEU A 65 6.21 10.59 -9.91
C LEU A 65 7.11 11.52 -10.74
N VAL A 66 7.48 12.66 -10.17
CA VAL A 66 8.47 13.57 -10.79
C VAL A 66 9.90 13.08 -10.49
N GLY A 67 10.89 13.61 -11.18
CA GLY A 67 12.27 13.11 -11.18
C GLY A 67 12.85 12.83 -9.78
N TRP A 68 12.78 13.80 -8.86
CA TRP A 68 13.28 13.62 -7.49
C TRP A 68 12.48 12.57 -6.67
N GLN A 69 11.17 12.45 -6.92
CA GLN A 69 10.36 11.41 -6.28
C GLN A 69 10.73 10.01 -6.79
N LEU A 70 10.96 9.88 -8.12
CA LEU A 70 11.42 8.64 -8.73
C LEU A 70 12.76 8.20 -8.15
N GLU A 71 13.70 9.15 -7.99
CA GLU A 71 15.01 8.86 -7.41
C GLU A 71 14.87 8.33 -5.98
N ILE A 72 14.17 9.04 -5.10
CA ILE A 72 13.95 8.62 -3.71
C ILE A 72 13.25 7.27 -3.64
N THR A 73 12.18 7.06 -4.41
CA THR A 73 11.40 5.82 -4.33
C THR A 73 12.16 4.61 -4.87
N ARG A 74 13.02 4.79 -5.87
CA ARG A 74 13.90 3.73 -6.39
C ARG A 74 15.02 3.37 -5.42
N GLN A 75 15.55 4.35 -4.69
CA GLN A 75 16.53 4.10 -3.62
C GLN A 75 15.89 3.43 -2.41
N HIS A 76 14.60 3.66 -2.18
CA HIS A 76 13.84 3.17 -1.02
C HIS A 76 12.55 2.44 -1.43
N PRO A 77 12.60 1.35 -2.23
CA PRO A 77 11.41 0.69 -2.74
C PRO A 77 10.59 -0.02 -1.64
N LYS A 78 11.23 -0.59 -0.60
CA LYS A 78 10.55 -1.28 0.50
C LYS A 78 9.60 -0.36 1.29
N PRO A 79 10.01 0.84 1.75
CA PRO A 79 9.13 1.79 2.41
C PRO A 79 7.93 2.20 1.54
N LEU A 80 8.13 2.41 0.24
CA LEU A 80 7.03 2.76 -0.67
C LEU A 80 6.03 1.61 -0.80
N VAL A 81 6.49 0.39 -1.11
CA VAL A 81 5.63 -0.80 -1.24
C VAL A 81 4.87 -1.06 0.07
N ARG A 82 5.55 -0.94 1.24
CA ARG A 82 4.93 -1.06 2.54
C ARG A 82 3.80 -0.04 2.73
N GLY A 83 4.05 1.23 2.44
CA GLY A 83 3.05 2.29 2.54
C GLY A 83 1.84 2.05 1.64
N LEU A 84 2.06 1.62 0.39
CA LEU A 84 1.00 1.29 -0.55
C LEU A 84 0.16 0.10 -0.08
N ILE A 85 0.78 -0.97 0.45
CA ILE A 85 0.04 -2.11 1.02
C ILE A 85 -0.72 -1.69 2.27
N HIS A 86 -0.16 -0.86 3.14
CA HIS A 86 -0.86 -0.37 4.33
C HIS A 86 -2.05 0.53 3.98
N SER A 87 -2.01 1.26 2.87
CA SER A 87 -3.17 2.06 2.41
C SER A 87 -4.25 1.18 1.75
N ASP A 88 -3.94 0.62 0.61
CA ASP A 88 -4.91 -0.01 -0.30
C ASP A 88 -4.69 -1.53 -0.48
N GLY A 89 -3.80 -2.13 0.29
CA GLY A 89 -3.50 -3.56 0.24
C GLY A 89 -4.14 -4.37 1.36
N SER A 90 -4.05 -5.68 1.21
CA SER A 90 -4.44 -6.65 2.24
C SER A 90 -3.58 -7.90 2.16
N ARG A 91 -3.37 -8.54 3.31
CA ARG A 91 -2.77 -9.88 3.44
C ARG A 91 -3.84 -10.85 3.87
N CYS A 92 -4.05 -11.91 3.14
CA CYS A 92 -5.04 -12.92 3.46
C CYS A 92 -4.49 -14.34 3.28
N THR A 93 -5.07 -15.29 4.01
CA THR A 93 -4.80 -16.71 3.83
C THR A 93 -5.99 -17.35 3.12
N ASN A 94 -5.74 -17.84 1.91
CA ASN A 94 -6.71 -18.59 1.14
C ASN A 94 -6.69 -20.04 1.61
N ARG A 95 -7.85 -20.56 1.97
CA ARG A 95 -8.04 -21.97 2.37
C ARG A 95 -9.03 -22.61 1.42
N PHE A 96 -8.69 -23.78 0.90
CA PHE A 96 -9.60 -24.54 0.07
C PHE A 96 -9.36 -26.05 0.24
N LYS A 97 -10.40 -26.80 -0.01
CA LYS A 97 -10.35 -28.25 -0.02
C LYS A 97 -10.48 -28.75 -1.47
N THR A 98 -9.67 -29.72 -1.83
CA THR A 98 -9.78 -30.38 -3.13
C THR A 98 -9.81 -31.89 -2.96
N ARG A 99 -10.59 -32.57 -3.79
CA ARG A 99 -10.62 -34.03 -3.85
C ARG A 99 -9.51 -34.50 -4.78
N LEU A 100 -8.58 -35.27 -4.26
CA LEU A 100 -7.50 -35.87 -5.05
C LEU A 100 -8.04 -37.04 -5.89
N PRO A 101 -7.32 -37.45 -6.95
CA PRO A 101 -7.71 -38.65 -7.76
C PRO A 101 -7.87 -39.92 -6.91
N SER A 102 -7.15 -40.02 -5.78
CA SER A 102 -7.27 -41.11 -4.80
C SER A 102 -8.57 -41.09 -4.00
N GLY A 103 -9.47 -40.12 -4.19
CA GLY A 103 -10.68 -39.93 -3.41
C GLY A 103 -10.46 -39.19 -2.08
N ARG A 104 -9.21 -39.03 -1.63
CA ARG A 104 -8.89 -38.30 -0.38
C ARG A 104 -9.13 -36.82 -0.55
N VAL A 105 -9.69 -36.17 0.46
CA VAL A 105 -9.81 -34.70 0.52
C VAL A 105 -8.51 -34.13 1.11
N ALA A 106 -7.83 -33.29 0.37
CA ALA A 106 -6.69 -32.52 0.84
C ALA A 106 -7.11 -31.05 1.08
N GLU A 107 -6.64 -30.49 2.19
CA GLU A 107 -6.84 -29.10 2.54
C GLU A 107 -5.54 -28.31 2.27
N TYR A 108 -5.68 -27.20 1.59
CA TYR A 108 -4.57 -26.32 1.26
C TYR A 108 -4.80 -24.94 1.86
N ALA A 109 -3.73 -24.36 2.41
CA ALA A 109 -3.73 -22.99 2.88
C ALA A 109 -2.50 -22.29 2.32
N TYR A 110 -2.70 -21.14 1.67
CA TYR A 110 -1.61 -20.30 1.19
C TYR A 110 -1.91 -18.84 1.40
N THR A 111 -0.89 -18.12 1.82
CA THR A 111 -0.96 -16.68 2.04
C THR A 111 -0.70 -15.94 0.74
N ARG A 112 -1.39 -14.82 0.58
CA ARG A 112 -1.18 -13.88 -0.53
C ARG A 112 -1.38 -12.46 -0.08
N TYR A 113 -0.80 -11.56 -0.84
CA TYR A 113 -1.09 -10.13 -0.78
C TYR A 113 -1.95 -9.71 -1.96
N PHE A 114 -2.84 -8.75 -1.72
CA PHE A 114 -3.56 -8.02 -2.75
C PHE A 114 -3.24 -6.53 -2.59
N PHE A 115 -3.14 -5.84 -3.73
CA PHE A 115 -3.13 -4.40 -3.80
C PHE A 115 -4.25 -3.97 -4.73
N THR A 116 -5.20 -3.18 -4.23
CA THR A 116 -6.41 -2.80 -4.95
C THR A 116 -6.44 -1.29 -5.16
N ASN A 117 -6.35 -0.84 -6.41
CA ASN A 117 -6.46 0.58 -6.72
C ASN A 117 -7.08 0.80 -8.10
N TYR A 118 -8.00 1.76 -8.21
CA TYR A 118 -8.62 2.11 -9.49
C TYR A 118 -7.69 2.90 -10.41
N SER A 119 -6.72 3.66 -9.89
CA SER A 119 -5.73 4.37 -10.69
C SER A 119 -4.74 3.40 -11.32
N ALA A 120 -4.65 3.40 -12.64
CA ALA A 120 -3.66 2.62 -13.38
C ALA A 120 -2.23 3.06 -13.04
N ASP A 121 -2.03 4.38 -12.89
CA ASP A 121 -0.72 4.95 -12.56
C ASP A 121 -0.25 4.48 -11.18
N ILE A 122 -1.12 4.48 -10.15
CA ILE A 122 -0.76 4.00 -8.81
C ILE A 122 -0.45 2.50 -8.83
N ARG A 123 -1.21 1.69 -9.60
CA ARG A 123 -0.86 0.27 -9.77
C ARG A 123 0.46 0.10 -10.50
N GLY A 124 0.74 0.92 -11.53
CA GLY A 124 2.02 0.94 -12.23
C GLY A 124 3.20 1.24 -11.30
N ILE A 125 3.08 2.27 -10.46
CA ILE A 125 4.08 2.60 -9.44
C ILE A 125 4.30 1.40 -8.49
N PHE A 126 3.23 0.76 -8.02
CA PHE A 126 3.34 -0.42 -7.16
C PHE A 126 4.07 -1.58 -7.86
N CYS A 127 3.69 -1.92 -9.10
CA CYS A 127 4.29 -2.99 -9.87
C CYS A 127 5.77 -2.73 -10.18
N GLU A 128 6.13 -1.51 -10.63
CA GLU A 128 7.53 -1.12 -10.86
C GLU A 128 8.41 -1.34 -9.62
N HIS A 129 7.91 -0.98 -8.44
CA HIS A 129 8.67 -1.16 -7.21
C HIS A 129 8.66 -2.60 -6.69
N CYS A 130 7.65 -3.39 -7.04
CA CYS A 130 7.70 -4.84 -6.86
C CYS A 130 8.77 -5.48 -7.74
N ASP A 131 8.89 -5.07 -9.00
CA ASP A 131 9.91 -5.55 -9.94
C ASP A 131 11.32 -5.23 -9.47
N LEU A 132 11.55 -3.99 -8.97
CA LEU A 132 12.83 -3.59 -8.36
C LEU A 132 13.24 -4.46 -7.15
N LEU A 133 12.26 -5.03 -6.44
CA LEU A 133 12.48 -5.92 -5.31
C LEU A 133 12.51 -7.40 -5.69
N GLY A 134 12.32 -7.76 -6.97
CA GLY A 134 12.19 -9.14 -7.42
C GLY A 134 10.90 -9.82 -6.95
N ILE A 135 9.88 -9.06 -6.59
CA ILE A 135 8.58 -9.56 -6.16
C ILE A 135 7.72 -9.89 -7.39
N ARG A 136 7.37 -11.16 -7.53
CA ARG A 136 6.49 -11.64 -8.62
C ARG A 136 5.05 -11.31 -8.30
N TRP A 137 4.39 -10.62 -9.22
CA TRP A 137 3.00 -10.22 -9.12
C TRP A 137 2.20 -10.64 -10.35
N THR A 138 0.87 -10.64 -10.24
CA THR A 138 -0.06 -10.89 -11.33
C THR A 138 -1.21 -9.91 -11.24
N GLN A 139 -1.61 -9.32 -12.35
CA GLN A 139 -2.83 -8.52 -12.39
C GLN A 139 -4.03 -9.46 -12.46
N SER A 140 -4.74 -9.63 -11.34
CA SER A 140 -5.87 -10.55 -11.21
C SER A 140 -7.21 -9.93 -11.65
N SER A 141 -7.28 -8.59 -11.75
CA SER A 141 -8.40 -7.87 -12.37
C SER A 141 -7.94 -6.46 -12.79
N PHE A 142 -8.84 -5.68 -13.41
CA PHE A 142 -8.52 -4.31 -13.83
C PHE A 142 -8.05 -3.39 -12.69
N LYS A 143 -8.36 -3.71 -11.45
CA LYS A 143 -7.99 -2.92 -10.26
C LYS A 143 -7.12 -3.66 -9.23
N ASN A 144 -6.94 -4.98 -9.37
CA ASN A 144 -6.26 -5.81 -8.38
C ASN A 144 -4.93 -6.36 -8.89
N ILE A 145 -3.89 -6.17 -8.11
CA ILE A 145 -2.61 -6.87 -8.22
C ILE A 145 -2.56 -7.93 -7.11
N SER A 146 -2.19 -9.17 -7.48
CA SER A 146 -2.06 -10.31 -6.55
C SER A 146 -0.61 -10.78 -6.49
N ILE A 147 -0.12 -11.03 -5.29
CA ILE A 147 1.19 -11.61 -5.02
C ILE A 147 0.95 -12.88 -4.21
N SER A 148 1.19 -14.04 -4.83
CA SER A 148 0.93 -15.36 -4.25
C SER A 148 2.15 -16.29 -4.30
N HIS A 149 3.22 -15.89 -4.98
CA HIS A 149 4.45 -16.68 -5.03
C HIS A 149 5.09 -16.70 -3.63
N ARG A 150 5.46 -17.90 -3.15
CA ARG A 150 5.92 -18.13 -1.76
C ARG A 150 7.06 -17.21 -1.36
N ASP A 151 8.10 -17.10 -2.18
CA ASP A 151 9.27 -16.27 -1.86
C ASP A 151 8.93 -14.78 -1.86
N SER A 152 8.05 -14.34 -2.79
CA SER A 152 7.57 -12.95 -2.85
C SER A 152 6.72 -12.59 -1.64
N VAL A 153 5.88 -13.51 -1.16
CA VAL A 153 5.11 -13.34 0.07
C VAL A 153 6.04 -13.28 1.28
N ALA A 154 7.01 -14.19 1.38
CA ALA A 154 7.99 -14.19 2.47
C ALA A 154 8.83 -12.89 2.50
N LEU A 155 9.21 -12.40 1.33
CA LEU A 155 9.91 -11.12 1.22
C LEU A 155 9.03 -9.96 1.71
N LEU A 156 7.76 -9.89 1.29
CA LEU A 156 6.83 -8.88 1.78
C LEU A 156 6.62 -8.99 3.31
N ASP A 157 6.46 -10.19 3.83
CA ASP A 157 6.28 -10.45 5.26
C ASP A 157 7.48 -9.91 6.08
N SER A 158 8.68 -9.88 5.51
CA SER A 158 9.89 -9.39 6.18
C SER A 158 9.92 -7.88 6.44
N PHE A 159 9.15 -7.08 5.70
CA PHE A 159 9.19 -5.62 5.83
C PHE A 159 7.83 -4.91 5.88
N VAL A 160 6.76 -5.53 5.39
CA VAL A 160 5.42 -4.92 5.44
C VAL A 160 4.88 -4.96 6.88
N GLY A 161 5.01 -6.11 7.53
CA GLY A 161 4.45 -6.32 8.86
C GLY A 161 2.91 -6.41 8.88
N PRO A 162 2.32 -6.61 10.05
CA PRO A 162 0.87 -6.67 10.19
C PRO A 162 0.24 -5.30 9.96
N LYS A 163 -0.95 -5.30 9.39
CA LYS A 163 -1.82 -4.13 9.30
C LYS A 163 -2.58 -4.02 10.63
N ALA A 164 -1.93 -3.40 11.62
CA ALA A 164 -2.42 -3.29 13.00
C ALA A 164 -2.41 -1.84 13.49
#